data_04ac83e73da896db4d788dcec82f6b1b
#
_entry.id   04ac83e73da896db4d788dcec82f6b1b
#
_cell.length_a   1.000
_cell.length_b   1.000
_cell.length_c   1.000
_cell.angle_alpha   90.00
_cell.angle_beta   90.00
_cell.angle_gamma   90.00
#
_symmetry.space_group_name_H-M   'P 1'
#
loop_
_entity.id
_entity.type
_entity.pdbx_description
1 polymer ?
#
loop_
_entity_poly.entity_id
_entity_poly.type
_entity_poly.pdbx_seq_one_letter_code
_entity_poly.pdbx_strand_id
1 'polypeptide(L)'
;MGTIAGIAFLALMVAAPALGGGDVTYEKDIRPIVAARCAGCHGPDSPPMEEFDRDKDGFKKKGKGPRLDTYPHLMVVVKGSDAGALMRRLDDGKNTKDGKPGNMHAQLGSSDAERAANLETFRNWAGNWTLKRKKELSKEELDAIRAPER
;
A
#
# COMPACT_ATOMS: atom_id res chain seq x y z
N MET A 1 -34.85 -40.82 46.34
CA MET A 1 -34.92 -41.03 44.87
C MET A 1 -35.07 -39.66 44.24
N GLY A 2 -34.01 -39.04 43.80
CA GLY A 2 -34.01 -37.73 43.17
C GLY A 2 -33.27 -37.82 41.83
N THR A 3 -34.04 -37.65 40.75
CA THR A 3 -33.54 -37.69 39.37
C THR A 3 -32.98 -36.32 38.99
N ILE A 4 -31.70 -36.22 38.71
CA ILE A 4 -31.04 -35.01 38.21
C ILE A 4 -31.14 -35.04 36.70
N ALA A 5 -31.98 -34.14 36.14
CA ALA A 5 -32.06 -33.92 34.70
C ALA A 5 -30.86 -33.04 34.26
N GLY A 6 -29.93 -33.61 33.49
CA GLY A 6 -28.87 -32.91 32.88
C GLY A 6 -29.34 -32.08 31.68
N ILE A 7 -29.15 -30.79 31.74
CA ILE A 7 -29.39 -29.88 30.60
C ILE A 7 -28.13 -29.84 29.74
N ALA A 8 -28.20 -30.45 28.56
CA ALA A 8 -27.15 -30.34 27.54
C ALA A 8 -27.20 -28.98 26.88
N PHE A 9 -26.20 -28.13 27.09
CA PHE A 9 -26.01 -26.87 26.35
C PHE A 9 -25.42 -27.20 24.97
N LEU A 10 -26.25 -27.08 23.97
CA LEU A 10 -25.81 -27.16 22.57
C LEU A 10 -25.18 -25.81 22.20
N ALA A 11 -23.86 -25.73 22.18
CA ALA A 11 -23.14 -24.55 21.72
C ALA A 11 -23.28 -24.44 20.20
N LEU A 12 -24.10 -23.49 19.74
CA LEU A 12 -24.21 -23.14 18.34
C LEU A 12 -22.94 -22.38 17.93
N MET A 13 -22.02 -23.07 17.25
CA MET A 13 -20.88 -22.42 16.59
C MET A 13 -21.40 -21.64 15.37
N VAL A 14 -21.55 -20.33 15.53
CA VAL A 14 -21.77 -19.43 14.40
C VAL A 14 -20.44 -19.30 13.66
N ALA A 15 -20.31 -19.99 12.54
CA ALA A 15 -19.20 -19.77 11.60
C ALA A 15 -19.34 -18.37 11.03
N ALA A 16 -18.40 -17.47 11.38
CA ALA A 16 -18.30 -16.18 10.72
C ALA A 16 -18.02 -16.42 9.21
N PRO A 17 -18.74 -15.74 8.29
CA PRO A 17 -18.42 -15.84 6.89
C PRO A 17 -16.96 -15.36 6.72
N ALA A 18 -16.12 -16.23 6.17
CA ALA A 18 -14.83 -15.82 5.64
C ALA A 18 -15.15 -14.81 4.52
N LEU A 19 -14.83 -13.55 4.77
CA LEU A 19 -14.84 -12.53 3.72
C LEU A 19 -13.93 -13.06 2.63
N GLY A 20 -14.49 -13.45 1.50
CA GLY A 20 -13.75 -13.97 0.36
C GLY A 20 -12.75 -12.92 -0.08
N GLY A 21 -11.47 -13.14 0.29
CA GLY A 21 -10.35 -12.33 -0.13
C GLY A 21 -10.10 -12.56 -1.62
N GLY A 22 -10.83 -11.86 -2.49
CA GLY A 22 -10.38 -11.67 -3.85
C GLY A 22 -9.03 -10.94 -3.80
N ASP A 23 -8.11 -11.30 -4.71
CA ASP A 23 -6.81 -10.64 -4.79
C ASP A 23 -6.99 -9.12 -4.88
N VAL A 24 -6.23 -8.37 -4.07
CA VAL A 24 -6.20 -6.91 -4.13
C VAL A 24 -5.56 -6.50 -5.45
N THR A 25 -6.26 -5.65 -6.22
CA THR A 25 -5.79 -5.22 -7.54
C THR A 25 -5.67 -3.69 -7.64
N TYR A 26 -4.88 -3.22 -8.61
CA TYR A 26 -4.75 -1.79 -8.83
C TYR A 26 -6.10 -1.15 -9.19
N GLU A 27 -6.80 -1.69 -10.17
CA GLU A 27 -8.03 -1.08 -10.70
C GLU A 27 -9.13 -0.97 -9.64
N LYS A 28 -9.29 -2.01 -8.83
CA LYS A 28 -10.37 -2.09 -7.86
C LYS A 28 -10.03 -1.39 -6.55
N ASP A 29 -8.81 -1.59 -6.04
CA ASP A 29 -8.50 -1.28 -4.64
C ASP A 29 -7.48 -0.14 -4.51
N ILE A 30 -6.45 -0.07 -5.38
CA ILE A 30 -5.37 0.90 -5.27
C ILE A 30 -5.70 2.22 -5.96
N ARG A 31 -6.26 2.16 -7.18
CA ARG A 31 -6.59 3.36 -7.95
C ARG A 31 -7.52 4.33 -7.21
N PRO A 32 -8.57 3.88 -6.50
CA PRO A 32 -9.41 4.79 -5.70
C PRO A 32 -8.62 5.50 -4.59
N ILE A 33 -7.69 4.82 -3.91
CA ILE A 33 -6.85 5.43 -2.87
C ILE A 33 -5.92 6.46 -3.51
N VAL A 34 -5.24 6.11 -4.61
CA VAL A 34 -4.35 7.03 -5.34
C VAL A 34 -5.10 8.26 -5.81
N ALA A 35 -6.29 8.12 -6.38
CA ALA A 35 -7.11 9.23 -6.83
C ALA A 35 -7.53 10.15 -5.68
N ALA A 36 -7.93 9.59 -4.54
CA ALA A 36 -8.41 10.36 -3.40
C ALA A 36 -7.29 11.01 -2.57
N ARG A 37 -6.11 10.37 -2.48
CA ARG A 37 -5.07 10.73 -1.51
C ARG A 37 -3.76 11.22 -2.14
N CYS A 38 -3.47 10.84 -3.37
CA CYS A 38 -2.17 11.10 -4.01
C CYS A 38 -2.25 12.07 -5.20
N ALA A 39 -3.39 12.09 -5.92
CA ALA A 39 -3.50 12.79 -7.21
C ALA A 39 -3.31 14.31 -7.12
N GLY A 40 -3.52 14.94 -5.97
CA GLY A 40 -3.26 16.38 -5.78
C GLY A 40 -1.81 16.78 -6.08
N CYS A 41 -0.85 15.94 -5.69
CA CYS A 41 0.59 16.16 -5.91
C CYS A 41 1.21 15.19 -6.94
N HIS A 42 0.54 14.09 -7.25
CA HIS A 42 1.04 13.00 -8.12
C HIS A 42 0.08 12.67 -9.27
N GLY A 43 -0.80 13.60 -9.62
CA GLY A 43 -1.84 13.43 -10.64
C GLY A 43 -1.37 13.69 -12.07
N PRO A 44 -2.32 13.84 -13.01
CA PRO A 44 -2.03 14.00 -14.44
C PRO A 44 -1.21 15.24 -14.79
N ASP A 45 -1.30 16.32 -13.97
CA ASP A 45 -0.53 17.55 -14.14
C ASP A 45 0.87 17.49 -13.51
N SER A 46 1.27 16.34 -12.99
CA SER A 46 2.59 16.11 -12.41
C SER A 46 3.55 15.56 -13.46
N PRO A 47 4.86 15.89 -13.38
CA PRO A 47 5.83 15.43 -14.35
C PRO A 47 6.02 13.90 -14.27
N PRO A 48 6.31 13.23 -15.38
CA PRO A 48 6.81 11.87 -15.37
C PRO A 48 8.08 11.77 -14.48
N MET A 49 8.40 10.58 -13.98
CA MET A 49 9.53 10.37 -13.06
C MET A 49 10.85 10.94 -13.60
N GLU A 50 11.11 10.69 -14.88
CA GLU A 50 12.35 11.14 -15.53
C GLU A 50 12.48 12.67 -15.57
N GLU A 51 11.40 13.37 -15.84
CA GLU A 51 11.36 14.84 -15.82
C GLU A 51 11.46 15.38 -14.40
N PHE A 52 10.75 14.76 -13.46
CA PHE A 52 10.83 15.09 -12.03
C PHE A 52 12.27 14.98 -11.51
N ASP A 53 13.01 13.94 -11.91
CA ASP A 53 14.39 13.72 -11.47
C ASP A 53 15.37 14.77 -11.96
N ARG A 54 15.06 15.48 -13.06
CA ARG A 54 15.89 16.58 -13.60
C ARG A 54 15.78 17.87 -12.79
N ASP A 55 14.59 18.15 -12.20
CA ASP A 55 14.33 19.37 -11.41
C ASP A 55 13.46 19.09 -10.20
N LYS A 56 13.91 18.20 -9.33
CA LYS A 56 13.16 17.81 -8.10
C LYS A 56 12.77 19.01 -7.24
N ASP A 57 13.66 19.96 -7.08
CA ASP A 57 13.44 21.10 -6.19
C ASP A 57 12.46 22.11 -6.79
N GLY A 58 12.52 22.33 -8.09
CA GLY A 58 11.55 23.17 -8.80
C GLY A 58 10.14 22.60 -8.72
N PHE A 59 9.97 21.30 -8.96
CA PHE A 59 8.66 20.65 -8.83
C PHE A 59 8.15 20.62 -7.39
N LYS A 60 8.99 20.31 -6.41
CA LYS A 60 8.60 20.32 -4.99
C LYS A 60 8.14 21.71 -4.52
N LYS A 61 8.81 22.78 -4.95
CA LYS A 61 8.38 24.17 -4.67
C LYS A 61 6.98 24.48 -5.21
N LYS A 62 6.58 23.82 -6.28
CA LYS A 62 5.23 23.90 -6.88
C LYS A 62 4.24 22.91 -6.26
N GLY A 63 4.61 22.18 -5.20
CA GLY A 63 3.77 21.15 -4.58
C GLY A 63 3.57 19.90 -5.45
N LYS A 64 4.46 19.65 -6.41
CA LYS A 64 4.36 18.51 -7.33
C LYS A 64 5.42 17.46 -7.01
N GLY A 65 4.96 16.20 -6.97
CA GLY A 65 5.79 15.01 -7.01
C GLY A 65 5.84 14.41 -8.42
N PRO A 66 6.47 13.26 -8.60
CA PRO A 66 6.37 12.54 -9.86
C PRO A 66 4.96 12.02 -10.10
N ARG A 67 4.55 11.90 -11.36
CA ARG A 67 3.24 11.36 -11.74
C ARG A 67 3.09 9.90 -11.33
N LEU A 68 2.01 9.56 -10.62
CA LEU A 68 1.71 8.21 -10.10
C LEU A 68 0.24 7.80 -10.28
N ASP A 69 -0.55 8.56 -11.01
CA ASP A 69 -2.00 8.43 -11.15
C ASP A 69 -2.47 7.26 -12.03
N THR A 70 -1.56 6.62 -12.75
CA THR A 70 -1.86 5.45 -13.59
C THR A 70 -1.02 4.25 -13.17
N TYR A 71 -1.50 3.03 -13.48
CA TYR A 71 -0.76 1.82 -13.18
C TYR A 71 0.70 1.84 -13.69
N PRO A 72 0.99 2.17 -14.97
CA PRO A 72 2.37 2.21 -15.44
C PRO A 72 3.26 3.20 -14.68
N HIS A 73 2.74 4.39 -14.36
CA HIS A 73 3.49 5.38 -13.58
C HIS A 73 3.75 4.93 -12.14
N LEU A 74 2.73 4.31 -11.51
CA LEU A 74 2.89 3.77 -10.16
C LEU A 74 3.90 2.62 -10.13
N MET A 75 3.90 1.76 -11.16
CA MET A 75 4.83 0.62 -11.24
C MET A 75 6.30 1.03 -11.29
N VAL A 76 6.65 2.23 -11.74
CA VAL A 76 8.03 2.76 -11.69
C VAL A 76 8.59 2.70 -10.27
N VAL A 77 7.79 3.10 -9.28
CA VAL A 77 8.18 3.18 -7.85
C VAL A 77 7.87 1.92 -7.05
N VAL A 78 7.11 0.99 -7.61
CA VAL A 78 6.77 -0.29 -6.98
C VAL A 78 7.75 -1.39 -7.34
N LYS A 79 7.89 -1.68 -8.64
CA LYS A 79 8.66 -2.81 -9.18
C LYS A 79 9.60 -2.41 -10.33
N GLY A 80 9.50 -1.18 -10.82
CA GLY A 80 10.24 -0.66 -11.97
C GLY A 80 11.64 -0.14 -11.63
N SER A 81 12.02 0.97 -12.26
CA SER A 81 13.37 1.56 -12.13
C SER A 81 13.68 2.08 -10.72
N ASP A 82 12.68 2.53 -9.96
CA ASP A 82 12.83 2.90 -8.53
C ASP A 82 12.04 1.94 -7.61
N ALA A 83 12.19 0.64 -7.84
CA ALA A 83 11.50 -0.39 -7.06
C ALA A 83 11.68 -0.20 -5.54
N GLY A 84 10.61 -0.47 -4.79
CA GLY A 84 10.55 -0.31 -3.34
C GLY A 84 10.39 1.14 -2.87
N ALA A 85 10.43 2.14 -3.75
CA ALA A 85 10.27 3.54 -3.34
C ALA A 85 8.88 3.80 -2.74
N LEU A 86 7.82 3.24 -3.31
CA LEU A 86 6.47 3.35 -2.76
C LEU A 86 6.43 2.85 -1.32
N MET A 87 6.95 1.64 -1.08
CA MET A 87 6.94 1.01 0.24
C MET A 87 7.70 1.86 1.26
N ARG A 88 8.90 2.34 0.93
CA ARG A 88 9.68 3.25 1.79
C ARG A 88 8.94 4.54 2.14
N ARG A 89 8.15 5.07 1.20
CA ARG A 89 7.42 6.33 1.39
C ARG A 89 6.15 6.16 2.21
N LEU A 90 5.51 5.00 2.14
CA LEU A 90 4.24 4.71 2.80
C LEU A 90 4.37 3.95 4.12
N ASP A 91 5.56 3.37 4.43
CA ASP A 91 5.75 2.56 5.64
C ASP A 91 5.38 3.33 6.92
N ASP A 92 4.78 2.63 7.87
CA ASP A 92 4.33 3.17 9.16
C ASP A 92 5.45 3.30 10.22
N GLY A 93 6.69 3.02 9.83
CA GLY A 93 7.85 3.06 10.71
C GLY A 93 8.18 1.73 11.39
N LYS A 94 7.27 0.74 11.36
CA LYS A 94 7.51 -0.56 12.01
C LYS A 94 8.66 -1.35 11.39
N ASN A 95 8.94 -1.10 10.10
CA ASN A 95 9.99 -1.77 9.35
C ASN A 95 11.25 -0.89 9.16
N THR A 96 11.25 0.34 9.66
CA THR A 96 12.38 1.25 9.57
C THR A 96 13.32 1.09 10.76
N LYS A 97 14.62 1.37 10.56
CA LYS A 97 15.63 1.23 11.63
C LYS A 97 15.45 2.26 12.76
N ASP A 98 14.90 3.42 12.44
CA ASP A 98 14.71 4.55 13.37
C ASP A 98 13.27 4.66 13.90
N GLY A 99 12.39 3.71 13.54
CA GLY A 99 10.98 3.70 13.94
C GLY A 99 10.13 4.81 13.33
N LYS A 100 10.67 5.57 12.37
CA LYS A 100 9.95 6.70 11.77
C LYS A 100 9.18 6.26 10.52
N PRO A 101 7.94 6.74 10.37
CA PRO A 101 7.17 6.47 9.16
C PRO A 101 7.77 7.15 7.94
N GLY A 102 7.47 6.60 6.78
CA GLY A 102 7.80 7.21 5.50
C GLY A 102 7.13 8.57 5.33
N ASN A 103 7.74 9.46 4.57
CA ASN A 103 7.30 10.85 4.46
C ASN A 103 5.94 11.05 3.76
N MET A 104 5.38 10.01 3.12
CA MET A 104 4.05 10.02 2.52
C MET A 104 3.02 9.23 3.35
N HIS A 105 3.42 8.58 4.45
CA HIS A 105 2.52 7.81 5.29
C HIS A 105 1.32 8.63 5.77
N ALA A 106 1.55 9.87 6.22
CA ALA A 106 0.50 10.77 6.68
C ALA A 106 -0.56 11.07 5.61
N GLN A 107 -0.22 10.96 4.32
CA GLN A 107 -1.13 11.22 3.21
C GLN A 107 -2.10 10.07 2.93
N LEU A 108 -1.89 8.89 3.53
CA LEU A 108 -2.76 7.73 3.34
C LEU A 108 -4.17 7.91 3.93
N GLY A 109 -4.38 8.89 4.80
CA GLY A 109 -5.71 9.09 5.37
C GLY A 109 -5.77 10.27 6.34
N SER A 110 -6.99 10.69 6.65
CA SER A 110 -7.28 11.79 7.58
C SER A 110 -7.27 11.34 9.05
N SER A 111 -7.36 10.04 9.31
CA SER A 111 -7.30 9.41 10.63
C SER A 111 -6.27 8.27 10.66
N ASP A 112 -5.84 7.87 11.86
CA ASP A 112 -4.95 6.71 12.02
C ASP A 112 -5.58 5.42 11.50
N ALA A 113 -6.88 5.24 11.74
CA ALA A 113 -7.62 4.08 11.25
C ALA A 113 -7.64 4.02 9.71
N GLU A 114 -7.88 5.15 9.05
CA GLU A 114 -7.88 5.23 7.59
C GLU A 114 -6.47 5.00 7.02
N ARG A 115 -5.45 5.61 7.63
CA ARG A 115 -4.05 5.38 7.23
C ARG A 115 -3.65 3.91 7.34
N ALA A 116 -4.03 3.26 8.44
CA ALA A 116 -3.74 1.85 8.65
C ALA A 116 -4.46 0.97 7.62
N ALA A 117 -5.74 1.21 7.35
CA ALA A 117 -6.52 0.45 6.37
C ALA A 117 -5.95 0.61 4.95
N ASN A 118 -5.65 1.83 4.52
CA ASN A 118 -5.08 2.08 3.21
C ASN A 118 -3.66 1.50 3.07
N LEU A 119 -2.83 1.59 4.12
CA LEU A 119 -1.51 0.97 4.13
C LEU A 119 -1.62 -0.56 3.98
N GLU A 120 -2.55 -1.19 4.69
CA GLU A 120 -2.76 -2.64 4.61
C GLU A 120 -3.21 -3.05 3.20
N THR A 121 -4.06 -2.26 2.55
CA THR A 121 -4.44 -2.48 1.15
C THR A 121 -3.22 -2.45 0.22
N PHE A 122 -2.32 -1.47 0.38
CA PHE A 122 -1.07 -1.41 -0.38
C PHE A 122 -0.14 -2.60 -0.09
N ARG A 123 -0.02 -3.03 1.16
CA ARG A 123 0.78 -4.20 1.56
C ARG A 123 0.27 -5.48 0.91
N ASN A 124 -1.04 -5.71 0.95
CA ASN A 124 -1.68 -6.87 0.36
C ASN A 124 -1.53 -6.89 -1.16
N TRP A 125 -1.65 -5.73 -1.80
CA TRP A 125 -1.43 -5.57 -3.23
C TRP A 125 0.02 -5.84 -3.64
N ALA A 126 0.98 -5.23 -2.94
CA ALA A 126 2.40 -5.41 -3.25
C ALA A 126 2.89 -6.84 -2.98
N GLY A 127 2.33 -7.53 -1.98
CA GLY A 127 2.75 -8.87 -1.57
C GLY A 127 4.06 -8.84 -0.80
N ASN A 128 5.18 -8.57 -1.46
CA ASN A 128 6.47 -8.38 -0.79
C ASN A 128 6.65 -6.91 -0.41
N TRP A 129 6.45 -6.58 0.87
CA TRP A 129 6.67 -5.24 1.41
C TRP A 129 8.12 -5.06 1.81
N THR A 130 8.90 -4.41 0.97
CA THR A 130 10.34 -4.22 1.18
C THR A 130 10.72 -2.75 1.22
N LEU A 131 11.62 -2.37 2.14
CA LEU A 131 12.20 -1.04 2.20
C LEU A 131 13.54 -0.93 1.46
N LYS A 132 14.02 -2.03 0.88
CA LYS A 132 15.23 -2.08 0.07
C LYS A 132 15.09 -1.19 -1.18
N ARG A 133 16.20 -0.61 -1.61
CA ARG A 133 16.26 0.09 -2.90
C ARG A 133 16.42 -0.92 -4.03
N LYS A 134 16.10 -0.53 -5.26
CA LYS A 134 16.24 -1.39 -6.45
C LYS A 134 17.56 -2.16 -6.50
N LYS A 135 18.68 -1.48 -6.26
CA LYS A 135 20.03 -2.06 -6.30
C LYS A 135 20.35 -3.06 -5.16
N GLU A 136 19.50 -3.10 -4.13
CA GLU A 136 19.66 -3.95 -2.95
C GLU A 136 18.73 -5.17 -3.02
N LEU A 137 17.78 -5.17 -3.97
CA LEU A 137 16.83 -6.27 -4.18
C LEU A 137 17.50 -7.38 -4.98
N SER A 138 17.38 -8.62 -4.50
CA SER A 138 17.64 -9.79 -5.33
C SER A 138 16.56 -9.94 -6.41
N LYS A 139 16.82 -10.80 -7.40
CA LYS A 139 15.82 -11.12 -8.41
C LYS A 139 14.56 -11.73 -7.79
N GLU A 140 14.73 -12.64 -6.85
CA GLU A 140 13.64 -13.34 -6.15
C GLU A 140 12.80 -12.36 -5.34
N GLU A 141 13.44 -11.41 -4.63
CA GLU A 141 12.73 -10.37 -3.86
C GLU A 141 11.93 -9.44 -4.77
N LEU A 142 12.51 -9.08 -5.93
CA LEU A 142 11.83 -8.25 -6.91
C LEU A 142 10.63 -9.00 -7.55
N ASP A 143 10.82 -10.27 -7.89
CA ASP A 143 9.77 -11.11 -8.47
C ASP A 143 8.63 -11.37 -7.49
N ALA A 144 8.92 -11.41 -6.18
CA ALA A 144 7.93 -11.54 -5.11
C ALA A 144 7.03 -10.30 -4.94
N ILE A 145 7.38 -9.15 -5.52
CA ILE A 145 6.47 -8.00 -5.61
C ILE A 145 5.42 -8.31 -6.68
N ARG A 146 4.18 -8.57 -6.25
CA ARG A 146 3.06 -8.98 -7.15
C ARG A 146 2.46 -7.78 -7.87
N ALA A 147 1.83 -6.89 -7.12
CA ALA A 147 1.19 -5.66 -7.59
C ALA A 147 0.31 -5.84 -8.85
N PRO A 148 -0.71 -6.72 -8.84
CA PRO A 148 -1.52 -7.00 -10.03
C PRO A 148 -2.35 -5.78 -10.46
N GLU A 149 -2.54 -5.61 -11.80
CA GLU A 149 -3.36 -4.53 -12.35
C GLU A 149 -4.86 -4.84 -12.19
N ARG A 150 -5.28 -6.10 -12.51
CA ARG A 150 -6.67 -6.59 -12.51
C ARG A 150 -6.79 -7.90 -11.77
#